data_0fc87d6690727165ac27721dfba35e8c
#
_entry.id   0fc87d6690727165ac27721dfba35e8c
#
_cell.length_a   1.000
_cell.length_b   1.000
_cell.length_c   1.000
_cell.angle_alpha   90.00
_cell.angle_beta   90.00
_cell.angle_gamma   90.00
#
_symmetry.space_group_name_H-M   'P 1'
#
loop_
_entity.id
_entity.type
_entity.pdbx_description
1 polymer ?
#
loop_
_entity_poly.entity_id
_entity_poly.type
_entity_poly.pdbx_seq_one_letter_code
_entity_poly.pdbx_strand_id
1 'polypeptide(L)'
;YKGLLGDEGYLMHTLPVKPWQLIGSKLLCAVITTFLSVIVAVVSVFIIMPWEREDFQQLFYGLRYLFSHWDSDMTNALLALLESLLMMLVSFATGFLQLYLAMSIGHLLNKNRVAFSVVAFIAINAVMTTLLSIIGPRMEHILNNIVGNWDSIASYHATIWVVIAGELVVSAVYFAGTEFILRKRLNLE
;
A
#
# COMPACT_ATOMS: atom_id res chain seq x y z
N TYR A 1 -6.19 -5.46 16.23
CA TYR A 1 -7.31 -6.34 16.52
C TYR A 1 -8.27 -5.73 17.54
N LYS A 2 -7.80 -5.38 18.75
CA LYS A 2 -8.65 -4.82 19.83
C LYS A 2 -9.38 -3.54 19.41
N GLY A 3 -8.72 -2.65 18.69
CA GLY A 3 -9.29 -1.34 18.29
C GLY A 3 -10.30 -1.39 17.13
N LEU A 4 -10.46 -2.52 16.42
CA LEU A 4 -11.44 -2.63 15.32
C LEU A 4 -12.63 -3.54 15.69
N LEU A 5 -12.37 -4.58 16.43
CA LEU A 5 -13.30 -5.70 16.64
C LEU A 5 -13.31 -6.24 18.09
N GLY A 6 -12.56 -5.63 19.02
CA GLY A 6 -12.62 -5.91 20.47
C GLY A 6 -13.65 -5.04 21.19
N ASP A 7 -13.59 -5.01 22.52
CA ASP A 7 -14.52 -4.23 23.37
C ASP A 7 -14.50 -2.73 23.04
N GLU A 8 -13.34 -2.20 22.61
CA GLU A 8 -13.22 -0.83 22.10
C GLU A 8 -13.91 -0.65 20.74
N GLY A 9 -13.92 -1.68 19.89
CA GLY A 9 -14.62 -1.71 18.62
C GLY A 9 -16.15 -1.65 18.82
N TYR A 10 -16.67 -2.31 19.85
CA TYR A 10 -18.09 -2.24 20.19
C TYR A 10 -18.53 -0.81 20.51
N LEU A 11 -17.78 -0.09 21.32
CA LEU A 11 -18.05 1.32 21.63
C LEU A 11 -18.01 2.23 20.38
N MET A 12 -17.13 1.93 19.42
CA MET A 12 -17.08 2.70 18.17
C MET A 12 -18.28 2.43 17.25
N HIS A 13 -18.86 1.23 17.30
CA HIS A 13 -20.07 0.89 16.53
C HIS A 13 -21.36 1.44 17.16
N THR A 14 -21.34 1.86 18.43
CA THR A 14 -22.46 2.57 19.06
C THR A 14 -22.52 4.06 18.68
N LEU A 15 -21.46 4.61 18.06
CA LEU A 15 -21.48 5.94 17.51
C LEU A 15 -22.32 5.97 16.22
N PRO A 16 -23.05 7.07 15.93
CA PRO A 16 -23.89 7.19 14.74
C PRO A 16 -23.04 7.49 13.47
N VAL A 17 -21.98 6.70 13.25
CA VAL A 17 -21.08 6.81 12.09
C VAL A 17 -21.24 5.60 11.17
N LYS A 18 -21.17 5.84 9.87
CA LYS A 18 -21.29 4.77 8.88
C LYS A 18 -20.01 3.89 8.89
N PRO A 19 -20.14 2.55 8.71
CA PRO A 19 -18.99 1.63 8.75
C PRO A 19 -17.82 2.03 7.82
N TRP A 20 -18.12 2.55 6.63
CA TRP A 20 -17.08 3.00 5.68
C TRP A 20 -16.24 4.17 6.21
N GLN A 21 -16.83 5.07 7.02
CA GLN A 21 -16.11 6.20 7.64
C GLN A 21 -15.14 5.69 8.70
N LEU A 22 -15.53 4.65 9.44
CA LEU A 22 -14.68 4.01 10.44
C LEU A 22 -13.48 3.31 9.78
N ILE A 23 -13.73 2.56 8.70
CA ILE A 23 -12.66 1.91 7.94
C ILE A 23 -11.72 2.96 7.36
N GLY A 24 -12.27 3.99 6.71
CA GLY A 24 -11.49 5.05 6.06
C GLY A 24 -10.62 5.84 7.03
N SER A 25 -11.14 6.24 8.19
CA SER A 25 -10.37 6.97 9.20
C SER A 25 -9.21 6.15 9.77
N LYS A 26 -9.45 4.86 10.07
CA LYS A 26 -8.40 3.95 10.54
C LYS A 26 -7.36 3.66 9.48
N LEU A 27 -7.78 3.47 8.22
CA LEU A 27 -6.88 3.30 7.10
C LEU A 27 -5.97 4.52 6.93
N LEU A 28 -6.55 5.72 6.95
CA LEU A 28 -5.80 6.97 6.80
C LEU A 28 -4.78 7.15 7.93
N CYS A 29 -5.17 6.90 9.18
CA CYS A 29 -4.24 6.92 10.31
C CYS A 29 -3.12 5.89 10.13
N ALA A 30 -3.44 4.66 9.72
CA ALA A 30 -2.45 3.61 9.53
C ALA A 30 -1.44 3.96 8.43
N VAL A 31 -1.91 4.47 7.29
CA VAL A 31 -1.03 4.89 6.18
C VAL A 31 -0.13 6.05 6.59
N ILE A 32 -0.68 7.09 7.24
CA ILE A 32 0.10 8.25 7.70
C ILE A 32 1.17 7.82 8.72
N THR A 33 0.80 7.03 9.72
CA THR A 33 1.75 6.58 10.74
C THR A 33 2.84 5.69 10.16
N THR A 34 2.52 4.82 9.22
CA THR A 34 3.51 3.98 8.52
C THR A 34 4.46 4.84 7.69
N PHE A 35 3.92 5.80 6.94
CA PHE A 35 4.74 6.72 6.14
C PHE A 35 5.70 7.53 7.02
N LEU A 36 5.22 8.10 8.12
CA LEU A 36 6.06 8.80 9.10
C LEU A 36 7.13 7.87 9.70
N SER A 37 6.78 6.63 10.01
CA SER A 37 7.74 5.64 10.53
C SER A 37 8.84 5.32 9.52
N VAL A 38 8.51 5.24 8.22
CA VAL A 38 9.52 5.06 7.15
C VAL A 38 10.46 6.25 7.09
N ILE A 39 9.94 7.49 7.16
CA ILE A 39 10.79 8.69 7.17
C ILE A 39 11.74 8.66 8.37
N VAL A 40 11.22 8.37 9.57
CA VAL A 40 12.05 8.28 10.77
C VAL A 40 13.11 7.20 10.64
N ALA A 41 12.77 6.03 10.08
CA ALA A 41 13.72 4.96 9.84
C ALA A 41 14.84 5.39 8.88
N VAL A 42 14.50 6.03 7.77
CA VAL A 42 15.48 6.54 6.79
C VAL A 42 16.40 7.58 7.43
N VAL A 43 15.84 8.54 8.16
CA VAL A 43 16.61 9.55 8.88
C VAL A 43 17.53 8.92 9.93
N SER A 44 17.04 7.92 10.66
CA SER A 44 17.84 7.21 11.66
C SER A 44 19.02 6.47 11.03
N VAL A 45 18.81 5.78 9.92
CA VAL A 45 19.89 5.12 9.17
C VAL A 45 20.91 6.15 8.70
N PHE A 46 20.43 7.29 8.16
CA PHE A 46 21.30 8.36 7.70
C PHE A 46 22.18 8.96 8.82
N ILE A 47 21.62 9.08 10.04
CA ILE A 47 22.37 9.60 11.21
C ILE A 47 23.40 8.59 11.73
N ILE A 48 23.09 7.27 11.70
CA ILE A 48 23.96 6.22 12.23
C ILE A 48 25.09 5.88 11.25
N MET A 49 24.92 6.15 9.96
CA MET A 49 25.92 5.86 8.92
C MET A 49 27.21 6.63 9.22
N PRO A 50 28.40 5.97 9.19
CA PRO A 50 29.69 6.63 9.42
C PRO A 50 30.03 7.49 8.20
N TRP A 51 29.68 8.77 8.26
CA TRP A 51 29.99 9.74 7.20
C TRP A 51 31.44 10.21 7.30
N GLU A 52 32.18 10.08 6.21
CA GLU A 52 33.48 10.71 6.05
C GLU A 52 33.32 12.11 5.42
N ARG A 53 34.35 12.97 5.53
CA ARG A 53 34.31 14.30 4.92
C ARG A 53 34.13 14.26 3.42
N GLU A 54 34.65 13.22 2.79
CA GLU A 54 34.55 13.00 1.36
C GLU A 54 33.11 12.69 0.92
N ASP A 55 32.35 11.94 1.72
CA ASP A 55 30.94 11.62 1.45
C ASP A 55 30.08 12.89 1.44
N PHE A 56 30.29 13.78 2.41
CA PHE A 56 29.59 15.07 2.46
C PHE A 56 29.94 15.94 1.24
N GLN A 57 31.21 15.98 0.83
CA GLN A 57 31.61 16.72 -0.34
C GLN A 57 30.97 16.15 -1.61
N GLN A 58 30.99 14.83 -1.78
CA GLN A 58 30.34 14.16 -2.91
C GLN A 58 28.83 14.41 -2.94
N LEU A 59 28.17 14.37 -1.79
CA LEU A 59 26.74 14.67 -1.66
C LEU A 59 26.44 16.12 -2.08
N PHE A 60 27.21 17.09 -1.59
CA PHE A 60 27.08 18.49 -1.96
C PHE A 60 27.37 18.75 -3.45
N TYR A 61 28.41 18.11 -3.99
CA TYR A 61 28.72 18.19 -5.42
C TYR A 61 27.61 17.56 -6.26
N GLY A 62 27.09 16.41 -5.85
CA GLY A 62 25.95 15.75 -6.50
C GLY A 62 24.70 16.63 -6.51
N LEU A 63 24.31 17.19 -5.36
CA LEU A 63 23.18 18.10 -5.29
C LEU A 63 23.37 19.35 -6.17
N ARG A 64 24.56 19.97 -6.12
CA ARG A 64 24.87 21.14 -6.95
C ARG A 64 24.82 20.80 -8.45
N TYR A 65 25.34 19.63 -8.83
CA TYR A 65 25.29 19.15 -10.20
C TYR A 65 23.84 18.95 -10.66
N LEU A 66 23.00 18.33 -9.84
CA LEU A 66 21.58 18.14 -10.09
C LEU A 66 20.85 19.46 -10.38
N PHE A 67 21.08 20.47 -9.54
CA PHE A 67 20.44 21.80 -9.72
C PHE A 67 21.02 22.63 -10.86
N SER A 68 22.30 22.40 -11.25
CA SER A 68 22.95 23.17 -12.33
C SER A 68 22.73 22.58 -13.71
N HIS A 69 22.43 21.28 -13.81
CA HIS A 69 22.24 20.55 -15.07
C HIS A 69 20.86 19.91 -15.12
N TRP A 70 19.83 20.72 -14.80
CA TRP A 70 18.45 20.24 -14.83
C TRP A 70 18.02 20.06 -16.29
N ASP A 71 17.90 18.81 -16.73
CA ASP A 71 17.47 18.41 -18.06
C ASP A 71 16.20 17.52 -18.02
N SER A 72 15.83 17.00 -19.18
CA SER A 72 14.68 16.10 -19.32
C SER A 72 14.84 14.82 -18.53
N ASP A 73 16.06 14.28 -18.45
CA ASP A 73 16.32 13.02 -17.76
C ASP A 73 16.19 13.17 -16.25
N MET A 74 16.61 14.33 -15.72
CA MET A 74 16.38 14.71 -14.33
C MET A 74 14.91 14.87 -14.00
N THR A 75 14.14 15.50 -14.87
CA THR A 75 12.70 15.65 -14.72
C THR A 75 12.03 14.28 -14.67
N ASN A 76 12.38 13.38 -15.59
CA ASN A 76 11.87 12.01 -15.62
C ASN A 76 12.27 11.20 -14.37
N ALA A 77 13.49 11.35 -13.88
CA ALA A 77 13.93 10.69 -12.63
C ALA A 77 13.14 11.18 -11.41
N LEU A 78 12.85 12.49 -11.33
CA LEU A 78 12.03 13.04 -10.26
C LEU A 78 10.58 12.53 -10.33
N LEU A 79 10.00 12.50 -11.54
CA LEU A 79 8.67 11.94 -11.76
C LEU A 79 8.61 10.47 -11.35
N ALA A 80 9.60 9.66 -11.77
CA ALA A 80 9.72 8.25 -11.40
C ALA A 80 9.80 8.06 -9.88
N LEU A 81 10.52 8.94 -9.18
CA LEU A 81 10.59 8.92 -7.72
C LEU A 81 9.23 9.25 -7.08
N LEU A 82 8.53 10.28 -7.55
CA LEU A 82 7.21 10.64 -7.05
C LEU A 82 6.17 9.54 -7.31
N GLU A 83 6.18 8.93 -8.48
CA GLU A 83 5.32 7.80 -8.83
C GLU A 83 5.61 6.58 -7.95
N SER A 84 6.89 6.29 -7.69
CA SER A 84 7.30 5.20 -6.79
C SER A 84 6.83 5.44 -5.35
N LEU A 85 6.91 6.67 -4.86
CA LEU A 85 6.37 7.04 -3.55
C LEU A 85 4.86 6.89 -3.50
N LEU A 86 4.15 7.30 -4.56
CA LEU A 86 2.71 7.12 -4.66
C LEU A 86 2.34 5.63 -4.67
N MET A 87 3.02 4.82 -5.46
CA MET A 87 2.85 3.37 -5.50
C MET A 87 3.04 2.76 -4.11
N MET A 88 4.09 3.16 -3.39
CA MET A 88 4.36 2.70 -2.03
C MET A 88 3.21 3.04 -1.06
N LEU A 89 2.63 4.25 -1.14
CA LEU A 89 1.49 4.64 -0.31
C LEU A 89 0.24 3.80 -0.62
N VAL A 90 -0.04 3.56 -1.90
CA VAL A 90 -1.17 2.73 -2.34
C VAL A 90 -0.97 1.29 -1.88
N SER A 91 0.25 0.74 -1.99
CA SER A 91 0.59 -0.61 -1.53
C SER A 91 0.39 -0.77 -0.02
N PHE A 92 0.77 0.23 0.80
CA PHE A 92 0.47 0.22 2.23
C PHE A 92 -1.03 0.20 2.49
N ALA A 93 -1.80 1.05 1.80
CA ALA A 93 -3.25 1.09 1.94
C ALA A 93 -3.90 -0.25 1.59
N THR A 94 -3.46 -0.88 0.49
CA THR A 94 -3.92 -2.20 0.05
C THR A 94 -3.62 -3.27 1.09
N GLY A 95 -2.41 -3.26 1.65
CA GLY A 95 -2.00 -4.19 2.71
C GLY A 95 -2.84 -4.06 3.98
N PHE A 96 -3.13 -2.84 4.43
CA PHE A 96 -4.02 -2.61 5.58
C PHE A 96 -5.45 -3.04 5.31
N LEU A 97 -6.00 -2.75 4.12
CA LEU A 97 -7.34 -3.19 3.74
C LEU A 97 -7.44 -4.72 3.68
N GLN A 98 -6.41 -5.40 3.19
CA GLN A 98 -6.33 -6.85 3.21
C GLN A 98 -6.37 -7.41 4.63
N LEU A 99 -5.63 -6.81 5.57
CA LEU A 99 -5.67 -7.18 6.98
C LEU A 99 -7.07 -6.95 7.58
N TYR A 100 -7.73 -5.83 7.25
CA TYR A 100 -9.08 -5.55 7.74
C TYR A 100 -10.09 -6.57 7.20
N LEU A 101 -10.00 -6.93 5.93
CA LEU A 101 -10.83 -7.98 5.34
C LEU A 101 -10.61 -9.33 6.02
N ALA A 102 -9.34 -9.73 6.20
CA ALA A 102 -9.00 -10.99 6.85
C ALA A 102 -9.51 -11.06 8.30
N MET A 103 -9.36 -9.96 9.05
CA MET A 103 -9.91 -9.86 10.41
C MET A 103 -11.44 -9.93 10.41
N SER A 104 -12.12 -9.25 9.49
CA SER A 104 -13.57 -9.28 9.37
C SER A 104 -14.10 -10.67 9.06
N ILE A 105 -13.42 -11.43 8.18
CA ILE A 105 -13.75 -12.82 7.88
C ILE A 105 -13.55 -13.70 9.12
N GLY A 106 -12.44 -13.53 9.85
CA GLY A 106 -12.16 -14.29 11.07
C GLY A 106 -13.24 -14.10 12.16
N HIS A 107 -13.85 -12.92 12.22
CA HIS A 107 -14.93 -12.61 13.15
C HIS A 107 -16.28 -13.24 12.80
N LEU A 108 -16.46 -13.78 11.59
CA LEU A 108 -17.67 -14.54 11.25
C LEU A 108 -17.76 -15.87 12.00
N LEU A 109 -16.66 -16.32 12.59
CA LEU A 109 -16.57 -17.57 13.35
C LEU A 109 -16.51 -17.28 14.84
N ASN A 110 -17.36 -17.93 15.63
CA ASN A 110 -17.47 -17.67 17.07
C ASN A 110 -16.30 -18.24 17.88
N LYS A 111 -15.58 -19.25 17.35
CA LYS A 111 -14.49 -19.94 18.05
C LYS A 111 -13.17 -19.68 17.31
N ASN A 112 -12.10 -19.39 18.05
CA ASN A 112 -10.73 -19.17 17.50
C ASN A 112 -10.64 -18.06 16.43
N ARG A 113 -11.29 -16.93 16.64
CA ARG A 113 -11.38 -15.78 15.71
C ARG A 113 -10.03 -15.34 15.15
N VAL A 114 -8.97 -15.30 15.99
CA VAL A 114 -7.62 -14.91 15.57
C VAL A 114 -7.01 -15.92 14.61
N ALA A 115 -7.11 -17.21 14.92
CA ALA A 115 -6.57 -18.26 14.05
C ALA A 115 -7.25 -18.24 12.67
N PHE A 116 -8.57 -18.07 12.63
CA PHE A 116 -9.30 -17.95 11.37
C PHE A 116 -8.95 -16.66 10.59
N SER A 117 -8.67 -15.54 11.26
CA SER A 117 -8.17 -14.33 10.59
C SER A 117 -6.83 -14.58 9.90
N VAL A 118 -5.91 -15.32 10.53
CA VAL A 118 -4.62 -15.70 9.94
C VAL A 118 -4.82 -16.62 8.73
N VAL A 119 -5.69 -17.63 8.86
CA VAL A 119 -6.01 -18.53 7.73
C VAL A 119 -6.65 -17.75 6.57
N ALA A 120 -7.58 -16.84 6.87
CA ALA A 120 -8.18 -15.97 5.85
C ALA A 120 -7.13 -15.09 5.15
N PHE A 121 -6.20 -14.51 5.90
CA PHE A 121 -5.10 -13.73 5.34
C PHE A 121 -4.24 -14.57 4.38
N ILE A 122 -3.85 -15.77 4.78
CA ILE A 122 -3.08 -16.69 3.94
C ILE A 122 -3.87 -17.07 2.69
N ALA A 123 -5.16 -17.37 2.83
CA ALA A 123 -6.02 -17.73 1.70
C ALA A 123 -6.17 -16.57 0.70
N ILE A 124 -6.39 -15.34 1.18
CA ILE A 124 -6.46 -14.15 0.33
C ILE A 124 -5.14 -13.96 -0.44
N ASN A 125 -3.98 -14.10 0.25
CA ASN A 125 -2.67 -14.01 -0.41
C ASN A 125 -2.51 -15.10 -1.47
N ALA A 126 -2.86 -16.35 -1.19
CA ALA A 126 -2.78 -17.44 -2.14
C ALA A 126 -3.63 -17.18 -3.39
N VAL A 127 -4.87 -16.71 -3.21
CA VAL A 127 -5.76 -16.34 -4.32
C VAL A 127 -5.16 -15.19 -5.13
N MET A 128 -4.67 -14.13 -4.48
CA MET A 128 -4.08 -12.98 -5.18
C MET A 128 -2.81 -13.36 -5.94
N THR A 129 -1.92 -14.15 -5.34
CA THR A 129 -0.71 -14.64 -6.01
C THR A 129 -1.06 -15.49 -7.23
N THR A 130 -2.07 -16.37 -7.11
CA THR A 130 -2.54 -17.19 -8.23
C THR A 130 -3.14 -16.33 -9.34
N LEU A 131 -3.97 -15.34 -9.00
CA LEU A 131 -4.53 -14.40 -9.98
C LEU A 131 -3.43 -13.61 -10.69
N LEU A 132 -2.46 -13.08 -9.95
CA LEU A 132 -1.34 -12.34 -10.52
C LEU A 132 -0.45 -13.21 -11.42
N SER A 133 -0.24 -14.48 -11.08
CA SER A 133 0.52 -15.41 -11.93
C SER A 133 -0.16 -15.73 -13.26
N ILE A 134 -1.50 -15.65 -13.30
CA ILE A 134 -2.29 -15.87 -14.53
C ILE A 134 -2.40 -14.59 -15.36
N ILE A 135 -2.64 -13.46 -14.69
CA ILE A 135 -2.91 -12.17 -15.33
C ILE A 135 -1.60 -11.47 -15.73
N GLY A 136 -0.56 -11.57 -14.90
CA GLY A 136 0.71 -10.87 -15.08
C GLY A 136 1.34 -11.05 -16.46
N PRO A 137 1.55 -12.27 -16.94
CA PRO A 137 2.13 -12.50 -18.26
C PRO A 137 1.28 -11.94 -19.42
N ARG A 138 -0.05 -11.91 -19.26
CA ARG A 138 -0.94 -11.32 -20.26
C ARG A 138 -0.86 -9.79 -20.27
N MET A 139 -0.78 -9.19 -19.10
CA MET A 139 -0.59 -7.74 -18.95
C MET A 139 0.77 -7.31 -19.52
N GLU A 140 1.83 -8.05 -19.22
CA GLU A 140 3.15 -7.82 -19.77
C GLU A 140 3.12 -7.87 -21.32
N HIS A 141 2.49 -8.88 -21.91
CA HIS A 141 2.35 -8.96 -23.36
C HIS A 141 1.56 -7.76 -23.96
N ILE A 142 0.50 -7.33 -23.29
CA ILE A 142 -0.30 -6.16 -23.73
C ILE A 142 0.55 -4.88 -23.64
N LEU A 143 1.26 -4.69 -22.53
CA LEU A 143 2.13 -3.53 -22.33
C LEU A 143 3.26 -3.50 -23.35
N ASN A 144 3.90 -4.63 -23.63
CA ASN A 144 4.93 -4.77 -24.68
C ASN A 144 4.41 -4.31 -26.04
N ASN A 145 3.19 -4.66 -26.39
CA ASN A 145 2.58 -4.29 -27.67
C ASN A 145 2.22 -2.78 -27.74
N ILE A 146 1.90 -2.15 -26.61
CA ILE A 146 1.48 -0.74 -26.55
C ILE A 146 2.68 0.19 -26.42
N VAL A 147 3.62 -0.13 -25.56
CA VAL A 147 4.73 0.75 -25.17
C VAL A 147 5.98 0.52 -26.02
N GLY A 148 6.11 -0.66 -26.66
CA GLY A 148 7.27 -1.00 -27.48
C GLY A 148 8.49 -1.42 -26.65
N ASN A 149 9.59 -0.69 -26.71
CA ASN A 149 10.82 -1.03 -26.01
C ASN A 149 10.71 -0.84 -24.49
N TRP A 150 10.88 -1.92 -23.73
CA TRP A 150 10.89 -1.93 -22.25
C TRP A 150 12.06 -1.18 -21.63
N ASP A 151 13.10 -0.88 -22.38
CA ASP A 151 14.27 -0.11 -21.93
C ASP A 151 14.05 1.41 -21.94
N SER A 152 12.83 1.85 -22.26
CA SER A 152 12.50 3.28 -22.29
C SER A 152 11.93 3.76 -20.95
N ILE A 153 12.22 5.01 -20.59
CA ILE A 153 11.64 5.71 -19.43
C ILE A 153 10.10 5.69 -19.51
N ALA A 154 9.53 5.78 -20.71
CA ALA A 154 8.09 5.73 -20.93
C ALA A 154 7.48 4.39 -20.51
N SER A 155 8.17 3.27 -20.72
CA SER A 155 7.70 1.96 -20.29
C SER A 155 7.67 1.84 -18.77
N TYR A 156 8.66 2.41 -18.08
CA TYR A 156 8.72 2.46 -16.63
C TYR A 156 7.51 3.21 -16.05
N HIS A 157 7.22 4.41 -16.54
CA HIS A 157 6.04 5.19 -16.10
C HIS A 157 4.73 4.44 -16.38
N ALA A 158 4.58 3.87 -17.58
CA ALA A 158 3.39 3.10 -17.94
C ALA A 158 3.18 1.91 -16.99
N THR A 159 4.24 1.18 -16.67
CA THR A 159 4.19 0.03 -15.76
C THR A 159 3.77 0.43 -14.35
N ILE A 160 4.34 1.49 -13.80
CA ILE A 160 3.96 1.99 -12.46
C ILE A 160 2.47 2.35 -12.43
N TRP A 161 1.97 3.09 -13.42
CA TRP A 161 0.56 3.48 -13.46
C TRP A 161 -0.39 2.29 -13.59
N VAL A 162 -0.01 1.26 -14.36
CA VAL A 162 -0.80 0.01 -14.47
C VAL A 162 -0.82 -0.72 -13.13
N VAL A 163 0.31 -0.80 -12.41
CA VAL A 163 0.38 -1.42 -11.08
C VAL A 163 -0.48 -0.63 -10.09
N ILE A 164 -0.36 0.69 -10.04
CA ILE A 164 -1.19 1.55 -9.17
C ILE A 164 -2.67 1.35 -9.45
N ALA A 165 -3.08 1.34 -10.73
CA ALA A 165 -4.47 1.10 -11.11
C ALA A 165 -4.96 -0.29 -10.65
N GLY A 166 -4.15 -1.32 -10.82
CA GLY A 166 -4.45 -2.68 -10.33
C GLY A 166 -4.60 -2.72 -8.82
N GLU A 167 -3.69 -2.11 -8.07
CA GLU A 167 -3.75 -2.04 -6.60
C GLU A 167 -4.98 -1.25 -6.12
N LEU A 168 -5.38 -0.18 -6.80
CA LEU A 168 -6.60 0.57 -6.48
C LEU A 168 -7.86 -0.28 -6.66
N VAL A 169 -7.93 -1.09 -7.73
CA VAL A 169 -9.05 -2.02 -7.94
C VAL A 169 -9.09 -3.06 -6.81
N VAL A 170 -7.96 -3.66 -6.46
CA VAL A 170 -7.85 -4.62 -5.36
C VAL A 170 -8.24 -3.98 -4.03
N SER A 171 -7.76 -2.77 -3.76
CA SER A 171 -8.13 -1.99 -2.57
C SER A 171 -9.63 -1.75 -2.47
N ALA A 172 -10.27 -1.40 -3.59
CA ALA A 172 -11.72 -1.22 -3.64
C ALA A 172 -12.48 -2.51 -3.31
N VAL A 173 -12.01 -3.66 -3.81
CA VAL A 173 -12.59 -4.97 -3.50
C VAL A 173 -12.43 -5.30 -2.02
N TYR A 174 -11.25 -5.10 -1.45
CA TYR A 174 -11.00 -5.34 -0.01
C TYR A 174 -11.83 -4.41 0.88
N PHE A 175 -11.94 -3.14 0.50
CA PHE A 175 -12.76 -2.16 1.21
C PHE A 175 -14.23 -2.55 1.18
N ALA A 176 -14.78 -2.83 -0.01
CA ALA A 176 -16.17 -3.24 -0.17
C ALA A 176 -16.49 -4.55 0.57
N GLY A 177 -15.58 -5.54 0.51
CA GLY A 177 -15.72 -6.80 1.26
C GLY A 177 -15.74 -6.58 2.76
N THR A 178 -14.85 -5.73 3.28
CA THR A 178 -14.81 -5.38 4.71
C THR A 178 -16.09 -4.65 5.14
N GLU A 179 -16.52 -3.64 4.36
CA GLU A 179 -17.77 -2.90 4.65
C GLU A 179 -18.99 -3.82 4.64
N PHE A 180 -19.08 -4.69 3.63
CA PHE A 180 -20.21 -5.64 3.53
C PHE A 180 -20.31 -6.57 4.74
N ILE A 181 -19.17 -7.10 5.21
CA ILE A 181 -19.14 -7.99 6.39
C ILE A 181 -19.53 -7.21 7.63
N LEU A 182 -18.94 -6.03 7.85
CA LEU A 182 -19.23 -5.19 9.01
C LEU A 182 -20.70 -4.76 9.06
N ARG A 183 -21.30 -4.46 7.91
CA ARG A 183 -22.68 -3.96 7.82
C ARG A 183 -23.73 -5.05 8.00
N LYS A 184 -23.49 -6.26 7.42
CA LYS A 184 -24.55 -7.29 7.32
C LYS A 184 -24.40 -8.47 8.28
N ARG A 185 -23.19 -8.72 8.77
CA ARG A 185 -22.87 -9.93 9.53
C ARG A 185 -22.47 -9.69 10.98
N LEU A 186 -22.02 -8.51 11.32
CA LEU A 186 -21.90 -8.07 12.70
C LEU A 186 -23.23 -7.42 13.10
N ASN A 187 -24.25 -8.26 13.34
CA ASN A 187 -25.40 -7.85 14.14
C ASN A 187 -24.86 -7.60 15.56
N LEU A 188 -24.79 -6.34 15.91
CA LEU A 188 -24.45 -5.86 17.25
C LEU A 188 -25.75 -5.71 18.08
N GLU A 189 -26.67 -6.68 17.95
CA GLU A 189 -27.81 -6.86 18.90
C GLU A 189 -27.35 -7.70 20.07
#